data_ca02018e1fe39a6c08efc9fe1f126fda
#
_entry.id   ca02018e1fe39a6c08efc9fe1f126fda
#
_cell.length_a   1.000
_cell.length_b   1.000
_cell.length_c   1.000
_cell.angle_alpha   90.00
_cell.angle_beta   90.00
_cell.angle_gamma   90.00
#
_symmetry.space_group_name_H-M   'P 1'
#
loop_
_entity.id
_entity.type
_entity.pdbx_description
1 polymer ?
#
loop_
_entity_poly.entity_id
_entity_poly.type
_entity_poly.pdbx_seq_one_letter_code
_entity_poly.pdbx_strand_id
1 'polypeptide(L)'
;MAEIVYMYIFQGTETINDSTSVRWLSMKELRLFNEHLLLCGQDPLPEETWYKLYDEGTIYCVLFENGIPVARACVEKYSNEAWEVADVRVVKSYRNKGFAYRVSLFVLKYILDNGKTATIRTEEDNYSMQRVISKLGFMPLL
;
A
#
# COMPACT_ATOMS: atom_id res chain seq x y z
N MET A 1 4.61 -11.11 -18.11
CA MET A 1 3.78 -9.90 -18.16
C MET A 1 4.59 -8.71 -17.69
N ALA A 2 4.56 -7.60 -18.43
CA ALA A 2 5.37 -6.44 -18.08
C ALA A 2 4.75 -5.65 -16.93
N GLU A 3 5.60 -5.12 -16.06
CA GLU A 3 5.20 -4.16 -15.06
C GLU A 3 5.38 -2.74 -15.56
N ILE A 4 4.49 -1.85 -15.14
CA ILE A 4 4.62 -0.42 -15.38
C ILE A 4 5.04 0.22 -14.07
N VAL A 5 6.11 1.02 -14.11
CA VAL A 5 6.59 1.77 -12.96
C VAL A 5 6.10 3.20 -13.05
N TYR A 6 5.59 3.74 -11.97
CA TYR A 6 5.04 5.09 -11.88
C TYR A 6 5.79 5.87 -10.81
N MET A 7 5.88 7.18 -11.01
CA MET A 7 6.42 8.11 -10.03
C MET A 7 5.37 9.18 -9.74
N TYR A 8 5.23 9.53 -8.47
CA TYR A 8 4.34 10.63 -8.07
C TYR A 8 4.98 11.96 -8.42
N ILE A 9 4.23 12.79 -9.15
CA ILE A 9 4.66 14.13 -9.49
C ILE A 9 3.73 15.10 -8.73
N PHE A 10 4.33 15.97 -7.91
CA PHE A 10 3.57 16.95 -7.16
C PHE A 10 2.85 17.89 -8.12
N GLN A 11 1.54 18.03 -7.96
CA GLN A 11 0.65 18.78 -8.86
C GLN A 11 0.03 20.01 -8.19
N GLY A 12 0.59 20.52 -7.12
CA GLY A 12 0.05 21.71 -6.45
C GLY A 12 -0.17 21.54 -4.95
N THR A 13 -1.09 22.30 -4.40
CA THR A 13 -1.31 22.42 -2.95
C THR A 13 -2.44 21.53 -2.42
N GLU A 14 -2.71 20.41 -3.07
CA GLU A 14 -3.80 19.55 -2.62
C GLU A 14 -3.50 18.96 -1.24
N THR A 15 -4.44 19.12 -0.33
CA THR A 15 -4.37 18.50 0.97
C THR A 15 -4.79 17.04 0.83
N ILE A 16 -3.88 16.14 1.17
CA ILE A 16 -4.20 14.72 1.21
C ILE A 16 -4.96 14.45 2.49
N ASN A 17 -6.25 14.16 2.39
CA ASN A 17 -7.08 13.82 3.53
C ASN A 17 -6.84 12.37 3.92
N ASP A 18 -6.40 12.18 5.16
CA ASP A 18 -6.20 10.86 5.73
C ASP A 18 -7.52 10.15 5.98
N SER A 19 -7.50 8.85 5.77
CA SER A 19 -8.57 8.00 6.19
C SER A 19 -8.34 7.56 7.64
N THR A 20 -9.34 7.78 8.49
CA THR A 20 -9.27 7.39 9.90
C THR A 20 -9.32 5.88 10.12
N SER A 21 -9.69 5.11 9.09
CA SER A 21 -9.80 3.65 9.19
C SER A 21 -8.52 2.91 8.83
N VAL A 22 -7.48 3.61 8.38
CA VAL A 22 -6.21 3.01 8.00
C VAL A 22 -5.17 3.29 9.06
N ARG A 23 -4.42 2.27 9.45
CA ARG A 23 -3.29 2.47 10.37
C ARG A 23 -2.15 1.53 10.09
N TRP A 24 -0.96 1.92 10.52
CA TRP A 24 0.21 1.04 10.46
C TRP A 24 0.04 -0.11 11.45
N LEU A 25 0.52 -1.29 11.05
CA LEU A 25 0.66 -2.40 11.98
C LEU A 25 2.04 -2.32 12.63
N SER A 26 2.09 -2.59 13.93
CA SER A 26 3.36 -2.73 14.63
C SER A 26 3.94 -4.12 14.40
N MET A 27 5.21 -4.29 14.74
CA MET A 27 5.89 -5.58 14.65
C MET A 27 5.22 -6.67 15.48
N LYS A 28 4.46 -6.28 16.51
CA LYS A 28 3.75 -7.21 17.41
C LYS A 28 2.38 -7.66 16.86
N GLU A 29 1.97 -7.15 15.70
CA GLU A 29 0.61 -7.36 15.19
C GLU A 29 0.54 -8.33 14.00
N LEU A 30 1.47 -9.27 13.90
CA LEU A 30 1.44 -10.29 12.86
C LEU A 30 0.11 -11.05 12.82
N ARG A 31 -0.51 -11.28 13.96
CA ARG A 31 -1.80 -11.96 14.05
C ARG A 31 -2.87 -11.26 13.21
N LEU A 32 -2.95 -9.94 13.30
CA LEU A 32 -3.91 -9.15 12.53
C LEU A 32 -3.57 -9.19 11.03
N PHE A 33 -2.31 -9.13 10.70
CA PHE A 33 -1.88 -9.24 9.31
C PHE A 33 -2.23 -10.60 8.71
N ASN A 34 -2.01 -11.68 9.47
CA ASN A 34 -2.33 -13.03 9.03
C ASN A 34 -3.85 -13.25 8.91
N GLU A 35 -4.65 -12.60 9.75
CA GLU A 35 -6.10 -12.60 9.60
C GLU A 35 -6.50 -12.01 8.25
N HIS A 36 -5.88 -10.89 7.87
CA HIS A 36 -6.11 -10.29 6.56
C HIS A 36 -5.69 -11.23 5.42
N LEU A 37 -4.52 -11.85 5.51
CA LEU A 37 -4.04 -12.80 4.49
C LEU A 37 -5.02 -13.94 4.30
N LEU A 38 -5.54 -14.52 5.37
CA LEU A 38 -6.51 -15.60 5.30
C LEU A 38 -7.79 -15.14 4.60
N LEU A 39 -8.26 -13.94 4.89
CA LEU A 39 -9.43 -13.37 4.19
C LEU A 39 -9.17 -13.17 2.70
N CYS A 40 -7.93 -12.95 2.32
CA CYS A 40 -7.52 -12.85 0.91
C CYS A 40 -7.28 -14.21 0.24
N GLY A 41 -7.43 -15.32 0.98
CA GLY A 41 -7.11 -16.65 0.47
C GLY A 41 -5.62 -16.92 0.37
N GLN A 42 -4.81 -16.21 1.14
CA GLN A 42 -3.35 -16.34 1.14
C GLN A 42 -2.87 -17.02 2.42
N ASP A 43 -1.72 -17.68 2.32
CA ASP A 43 -1.12 -18.37 3.47
C ASP A 43 -0.59 -17.37 4.50
N PRO A 44 -0.71 -17.67 5.80
CA PRO A 44 -0.13 -16.84 6.84
C PRO A 44 1.39 -16.74 6.69
N LEU A 45 1.95 -15.59 7.07
CA LEU A 45 3.39 -15.41 7.12
C LEU A 45 3.97 -16.05 8.38
N PRO A 46 5.12 -16.73 8.26
CA PRO A 46 5.90 -17.10 9.43
C PRO A 46 6.43 -15.87 10.16
N GLU A 47 6.60 -16.01 11.46
CA GLU A 47 7.10 -14.93 12.31
C GLU A 47 8.47 -14.41 11.85
N GLU A 48 9.37 -15.31 11.45
CA GLU A 48 10.69 -14.93 10.94
C GLU A 48 10.60 -14.03 9.71
N THR A 49 9.71 -14.35 8.77
CA THR A 49 9.49 -13.56 7.55
C THR A 49 8.96 -12.18 7.90
N TRP A 50 8.02 -12.10 8.84
CA TRP A 50 7.45 -10.84 9.29
C TRP A 50 8.49 -9.90 9.90
N TYR A 51 9.32 -10.41 10.81
CA TYR A 51 10.37 -9.60 11.43
C TYR A 51 11.42 -9.16 10.41
N LYS A 52 11.75 -10.02 9.46
CA LYS A 52 12.70 -9.68 8.39
C LYS A 52 12.19 -8.53 7.52
N LEU A 53 10.90 -8.51 7.20
CA LEU A 53 10.30 -7.42 6.44
C LEU A 53 10.48 -6.09 7.16
N TYR A 54 10.21 -6.04 8.48
CA TYR A 54 10.43 -4.84 9.27
C TYR A 54 11.88 -4.39 9.25
N ASP A 55 12.81 -5.32 9.42
CA ASP A 55 14.24 -5.01 9.41
C ASP A 55 14.70 -4.45 8.06
N GLU A 56 14.06 -4.87 6.98
CA GLU A 56 14.37 -4.41 5.63
C GLU A 56 13.64 -3.10 5.26
N GLY A 57 12.83 -2.55 6.15
CA GLY A 57 12.11 -1.31 5.90
C GLY A 57 10.79 -1.46 5.20
N THR A 58 10.21 -2.67 5.19
CA THR A 58 8.87 -2.93 4.66
C THR A 58 7.87 -2.91 5.81
N ILE A 59 6.99 -1.92 5.83
CA ILE A 59 6.01 -1.72 6.90
C ILE A 59 4.62 -1.73 6.30
N TYR A 60 3.73 -2.52 6.88
CA TYR A 60 2.36 -2.68 6.39
C TYR A 60 1.38 -1.77 7.12
N CYS A 61 0.42 -1.25 6.35
CA CYS A 61 -0.78 -0.63 6.89
C CYS A 61 -2.01 -1.47 6.50
N VAL A 62 -3.05 -1.35 7.29
CA VAL A 62 -4.30 -2.10 7.07
C VAL A 62 -5.47 -1.14 7.28
N LEU A 63 -6.47 -1.29 6.41
CA LEU A 63 -7.77 -0.62 6.54
C LEU A 63 -8.73 -1.59 7.23
N PHE A 64 -9.33 -1.12 8.32
CA PHE A 64 -10.32 -1.88 9.06
C PHE A 64 -11.72 -1.35 8.76
N GLU A 65 -12.63 -2.28 8.46
CA GLU A 65 -14.04 -1.99 8.27
C GLU A 65 -14.82 -2.80 9.31
N ASN A 66 -15.44 -2.12 10.26
CA ASN A 66 -16.12 -2.79 11.38
C ASN A 66 -15.19 -3.78 12.12
N GLY A 67 -13.93 -3.41 12.29
CA GLY A 67 -12.93 -4.25 12.95
C GLY A 67 -12.34 -5.36 12.11
N ILE A 68 -12.75 -5.48 10.84
CA ILE A 68 -12.25 -6.51 9.93
C ILE A 68 -11.13 -5.92 9.06
N PRO A 69 -9.95 -6.59 8.95
CA PRO A 69 -8.84 -6.10 8.14
C PRO A 69 -9.08 -6.41 6.65
N VAL A 70 -9.70 -5.48 5.95
CA VAL A 70 -10.22 -5.71 4.59
C VAL A 70 -9.28 -5.28 3.47
N ALA A 71 -8.27 -4.46 3.76
CA ALA A 71 -7.33 -4.00 2.72
C ALA A 71 -5.98 -3.71 3.35
N ARG A 72 -4.92 -3.85 2.53
CA ARG A 72 -3.55 -3.58 2.97
C ARG A 72 -2.76 -2.85 1.92
N ALA A 73 -1.70 -2.22 2.34
CA ALA A 73 -0.60 -1.78 1.52
C ALA A 73 0.65 -1.74 2.38
N CYS A 74 1.82 -1.61 1.77
CA CYS A 74 3.04 -1.40 2.52
C CYS A 74 3.87 -0.30 1.89
N VAL A 75 4.80 0.26 2.68
CA VAL A 75 5.89 1.05 2.15
C VAL A 75 7.11 0.14 2.05
N GLU A 76 7.80 0.22 0.90
CA GLU A 76 9.10 -0.42 0.73
C GLU A 76 10.17 0.66 0.62
N LYS A 77 11.06 0.70 1.62
CA LYS A 77 12.13 1.68 1.71
C LYS A 77 13.37 1.14 1.01
N TYR A 78 13.30 1.08 -0.33
CA TYR A 78 14.32 0.40 -1.12
C TYR A 78 15.53 1.27 -1.45
N SER A 79 15.46 2.58 -1.23
CA SER A 79 16.58 3.50 -1.40
C SER A 79 16.46 4.71 -0.47
N ASN A 80 17.50 5.53 -0.40
CA ASN A 80 17.45 6.75 0.41
C ASN A 80 16.60 7.84 -0.21
N GLU A 81 16.47 7.86 -1.54
CA GLU A 81 15.77 8.93 -2.26
C GLU A 81 14.32 8.60 -2.56
N ALA A 82 14.01 7.33 -2.80
CA ALA A 82 12.70 6.92 -3.27
C ALA A 82 12.19 5.70 -2.50
N TRP A 83 10.93 5.76 -2.11
CA TRP A 83 10.22 4.65 -1.45
C TRP A 83 9.01 4.27 -2.28
N GLU A 84 8.58 3.03 -2.18
CA GLU A 84 7.51 2.50 -3.00
C GLU A 84 6.24 2.21 -2.20
N VAL A 85 5.09 2.58 -2.77
CA VAL A 85 3.78 2.06 -2.34
C VAL A 85 3.66 0.68 -2.95
N ALA A 86 3.53 -0.36 -2.12
CA ALA A 86 3.62 -1.74 -2.60
C ALA A 86 2.56 -2.65 -1.99
N ASP A 87 2.41 -3.80 -2.59
CA ASP A 87 1.58 -4.93 -2.14
C ASP A 87 0.16 -4.51 -1.75
N VAL A 88 -0.47 -3.69 -2.58
CA VAL A 88 -1.85 -3.24 -2.38
C VAL A 88 -2.82 -4.40 -2.66
N ARG A 89 -3.63 -4.75 -1.68
CA ARG A 89 -4.60 -5.83 -1.82
C ARG A 89 -5.87 -5.56 -1.02
N VAL A 90 -7.01 -5.85 -1.63
CA VAL A 90 -8.32 -5.74 -1.00
C VAL A 90 -8.97 -7.12 -0.98
N VAL A 91 -9.56 -7.49 0.14
CA VAL A 91 -10.34 -8.73 0.25
C VAL A 91 -11.44 -8.71 -0.82
N LYS A 92 -11.62 -9.81 -1.54
CA LYS A 92 -12.47 -9.87 -2.73
C LYS A 92 -13.88 -9.31 -2.52
N SER A 93 -14.52 -9.64 -1.41
CA SER A 93 -15.89 -9.18 -1.12
C SER A 93 -15.97 -7.69 -0.77
N TYR A 94 -14.85 -7.01 -0.60
CA TYR A 94 -14.77 -5.60 -0.25
C TYR A 94 -14.22 -4.74 -1.39
N ARG A 95 -14.08 -5.30 -2.60
CA ARG A 95 -13.59 -4.56 -3.77
C ARG A 95 -14.64 -3.60 -4.32
N ASN A 96 -14.17 -2.66 -5.14
CA ASN A 96 -14.99 -1.62 -5.77
C ASN A 96 -15.63 -0.64 -4.77
N LYS A 97 -14.98 -0.44 -3.62
CA LYS A 97 -15.42 0.49 -2.57
C LYS A 97 -14.39 1.59 -2.30
N GLY A 98 -13.34 1.67 -3.11
CA GLY A 98 -12.31 2.70 -2.95
C GLY A 98 -11.24 2.36 -1.92
N PHE A 99 -11.19 1.14 -1.39
CA PHE A 99 -10.24 0.79 -0.33
C PHE A 99 -8.80 0.71 -0.82
N ALA A 100 -8.56 0.23 -2.06
CA ALA A 100 -7.23 0.23 -2.65
C ALA A 100 -6.67 1.65 -2.74
N TYR A 101 -7.49 2.61 -3.13
CA TYR A 101 -7.14 4.03 -3.17
C TYR A 101 -6.77 4.53 -1.77
N ARG A 102 -7.57 4.21 -0.77
CA ARG A 102 -7.38 4.72 0.60
C ARG A 102 -6.10 4.19 1.25
N VAL A 103 -5.80 2.90 1.13
CA VAL A 103 -4.56 2.35 1.70
C VAL A 103 -3.33 2.87 0.94
N SER A 104 -3.44 3.02 -0.38
CA SER A 104 -2.35 3.57 -1.20
C SER A 104 -2.09 5.04 -0.86
N LEU A 105 -3.14 5.83 -0.68
CA LEU A 105 -3.04 7.23 -0.28
C LEU A 105 -2.35 7.38 1.07
N PHE A 106 -2.69 6.52 2.02
CA PHE A 106 -2.09 6.51 3.35
C PHE A 106 -0.57 6.33 3.27
N VAL A 107 -0.11 5.35 2.47
CA VAL A 107 1.32 5.10 2.28
C VAL A 107 1.98 6.24 1.50
N LEU A 108 1.33 6.74 0.44
CA LEU A 108 1.84 7.87 -0.34
C LEU A 108 2.10 9.09 0.55
N LYS A 109 1.13 9.42 1.41
CA LYS A 109 1.28 10.55 2.33
C LYS A 109 2.49 10.36 3.25
N TYR A 110 2.68 9.16 3.79
CA TYR A 110 3.83 8.85 4.64
C TYR A 110 5.14 9.07 3.89
N ILE A 111 5.23 8.58 2.64
CA ILE A 111 6.44 8.74 1.83
C ILE A 111 6.74 10.23 1.60
N LEU A 112 5.74 11.00 1.21
CA LEU A 112 5.90 12.43 0.95
C LEU A 112 6.24 13.21 2.22
N ASP A 113 5.63 12.86 3.34
CA ASP A 113 5.92 13.51 4.64
C ASP A 113 7.37 13.25 5.09
N ASN A 114 7.98 12.17 4.61
CA ASN A 114 9.39 11.87 4.88
C ASN A 114 10.34 12.46 3.84
N GLY A 115 9.83 13.28 2.93
CA GLY A 115 10.65 13.97 1.93
C GLY A 115 11.20 13.07 0.83
N LYS A 116 10.58 11.91 0.62
CA LYS A 116 11.04 10.93 -0.38
C LYS A 116 10.23 11.04 -1.66
N THR A 117 10.83 10.61 -2.77
CA THR A 117 10.09 10.40 -4.01
C THR A 117 9.26 9.13 -3.86
N ALA A 118 8.00 9.19 -4.24
CA ALA A 118 7.12 8.03 -4.18
C ALA A 118 7.05 7.35 -5.52
N THR A 119 7.17 6.03 -5.52
CA THR A 119 6.99 5.20 -6.71
C THR A 119 5.93 4.13 -6.45
N ILE A 120 5.38 3.58 -7.50
CA ILE A 120 4.43 2.46 -7.44
C ILE A 120 4.54 1.71 -8.77
N ARG A 121 4.30 0.41 -8.74
CA ARG A 121 4.28 -0.41 -9.96
C ARG A 121 3.09 -1.33 -9.98
N THR A 122 2.65 -1.69 -11.15
CA THR A 122 1.58 -2.68 -11.34
C THR A 122 1.75 -3.38 -12.69
N GLU A 123 1.10 -4.51 -12.85
CA GLU A 123 1.09 -5.24 -14.11
C GLU A 123 0.33 -4.46 -15.19
N GLU A 124 0.78 -4.58 -16.43
CA GLU A 124 0.20 -3.83 -17.56
C GLU A 124 -1.26 -4.20 -17.86
N ASP A 125 -1.73 -5.34 -17.38
CA ASP A 125 -3.12 -5.78 -17.54
C ASP A 125 -3.98 -5.54 -16.29
N ASN A 126 -3.42 -4.98 -15.23
CA ASN A 126 -4.17 -4.65 -14.02
C ASN A 126 -4.79 -3.25 -14.15
N TYR A 127 -5.86 -3.17 -14.95
CA TYR A 127 -6.50 -1.88 -15.25
C TYR A 127 -7.12 -1.22 -14.03
N SER A 128 -7.67 -1.99 -13.10
CA SER A 128 -8.27 -1.41 -11.91
C SER A 128 -7.22 -0.74 -11.03
N MET A 129 -6.02 -1.32 -10.88
CA MET A 129 -4.94 -0.68 -10.14
C MET A 129 -4.37 0.53 -10.88
N GLN A 130 -4.29 0.47 -12.20
CA GLN A 130 -3.87 1.62 -13.02
C GLN A 130 -4.78 2.82 -12.82
N ARG A 131 -6.09 2.61 -12.67
CA ARG A 131 -7.04 3.68 -12.36
C ARG A 131 -6.78 4.28 -10.99
N VAL A 132 -6.49 3.46 -10.00
CA VAL A 132 -6.14 3.94 -8.64
C VAL A 132 -4.85 4.77 -8.69
N ILE A 133 -3.83 4.29 -9.38
CA ILE A 133 -2.54 4.96 -9.53
C ILE A 133 -2.71 6.33 -10.19
N SER A 134 -3.47 6.38 -11.27
CA SER A 134 -3.76 7.63 -11.98
C SER A 134 -4.51 8.63 -11.08
N LYS A 135 -5.51 8.14 -10.36
CA LYS A 135 -6.31 8.97 -9.44
C LYS A 135 -5.46 9.55 -8.31
N LEU A 136 -4.44 8.81 -7.86
CA LEU A 136 -3.51 9.29 -6.83
C LEU A 136 -2.57 10.39 -7.33
N GLY A 137 -2.39 10.54 -8.64
CA GLY A 137 -1.52 11.55 -9.21
C GLY A 137 -0.16 11.03 -9.67
N PHE A 138 0.02 9.72 -9.76
CA PHE A 138 1.23 9.13 -10.32
C PHE A 138 1.24 9.21 -11.84
N MET A 139 2.43 9.33 -12.40
CA MET A 139 2.66 9.32 -13.85
C MET A 139 3.61 8.20 -14.22
N PRO A 140 3.43 7.55 -15.40
CA PRO A 140 4.36 6.53 -15.83
C PRO A 140 5.78 7.08 -16.00
N LEU A 141 6.76 6.30 -15.61
CA LEU A 141 8.15 6.56 -15.94
C LEU A 141 8.42 6.03 -17.35
N LEU A 142 8.90 6.90 -18.20
CA LEU A 142 9.22 6.56 -19.59
C LEU A 142 10.70 6.24 -19.76
#